data_c1f9af489f99c3967bb7c4010b25995a
#
_entry.id   c1f9af489f99c3967bb7c4010b25995a
#
_cell.length_a   1.000
_cell.length_b   1.000
_cell.length_c   1.000
_cell.angle_alpha   90.00
_cell.angle_beta   90.00
_cell.angle_gamma   90.00
#
_symmetry.space_group_name_H-M   'P 1'
#
loop_
_entity.id
_entity.type
_entity.pdbx_description
1 polymer ?
#
loop_
_entity_poly.entity_id
_entity_poly.type
_entity_poly.pdbx_seq_one_letter_code
_entity_poly.pdbx_strand_id
1 'polypeptide(L)'
;MKGFALALCLLPGILWGQEGLDCAAISFDADGDLNIGVSDLVAFLGVFGANFDLDGDSVLDCVDDCVGEYDACGVCNGEGPAFAVDSLVYSTDSVFVDATGEFVTFEVVDTVVVFACEPPFVCGDSTAYNGHAYATVAIGSQCWFKDNLQTSLYADGTPIPEVTDAAAWSALSAGARCDYGNSSLSVDTYGRLYNWEAVDHDSGLCPNGWHVASDAEWWMLEGHVGGQGFSGQEGAALKSTSGWDNAGNGTDDFGFTALPGGYRFVDGSFFSQGSYGYWWSSSSFGSESWARGMFSEGPEVIRSSFDPRGAFSVRCLQDEE
;
A
#
# COMPACT_ATOMS: atom_id res chain seq x y z
N MET A 1 -51.90 -1.87 -6.88
CA MET A 1 -50.54 -1.39 -7.18
C MET A 1 -49.62 -2.57 -7.00
N LYS A 2 -48.77 -2.83 -7.99
CA LYS A 2 -47.98 -4.05 -8.05
C LYS A 2 -46.89 -4.01 -6.97
N GLY A 3 -46.85 -5.02 -6.09
CA GLY A 3 -45.80 -5.14 -5.06
C GLY A 3 -44.41 -5.21 -5.69
N PHE A 4 -43.55 -4.32 -5.27
CA PHE A 4 -42.11 -4.38 -5.56
C PHE A 4 -41.49 -5.35 -4.57
N ALA A 5 -41.08 -6.50 -5.06
CA ALA A 5 -40.14 -7.33 -4.34
C ALA A 5 -38.75 -6.67 -4.52
N LEU A 6 -38.22 -6.04 -3.47
CA LEU A 6 -36.84 -5.62 -3.44
C LEU A 6 -36.02 -6.83 -3.00
N ALA A 7 -35.41 -7.51 -3.97
CA ALA A 7 -34.41 -8.51 -3.67
C ALA A 7 -33.16 -7.74 -3.19
N LEU A 8 -32.86 -7.80 -1.91
CA LEU A 8 -31.58 -7.33 -1.35
C LEU A 8 -30.52 -8.39 -1.60
N CYS A 9 -30.28 -8.70 -2.87
CA CYS A 9 -29.10 -9.41 -3.35
C CYS A 9 -28.40 -8.48 -4.33
N LEU A 10 -27.79 -7.41 -3.81
CA LEU A 10 -26.92 -6.51 -4.57
C LEU A 10 -25.46 -6.87 -4.36
N LEU A 11 -25.09 -8.08 -4.80
CA LEU A 11 -23.70 -8.34 -5.24
C LEU A 11 -23.78 -9.27 -6.45
N PRO A 12 -23.47 -8.80 -7.66
CA PRO A 12 -23.30 -9.67 -8.80
C PRO A 12 -21.91 -10.32 -8.71
N GLY A 13 -21.84 -11.52 -8.18
CA GLY A 13 -20.59 -12.29 -8.19
C GLY A 13 -20.58 -13.57 -7.39
N ILE A 14 -21.54 -13.82 -6.53
CA ILE A 14 -21.53 -15.03 -5.69
C ILE A 14 -22.80 -15.83 -5.96
N LEU A 15 -22.76 -16.62 -7.00
CA LEU A 15 -23.78 -17.62 -7.33
C LEU A 15 -23.08 -18.85 -7.92
N TRP A 16 -22.54 -19.70 -7.07
CA TRP A 16 -22.34 -21.12 -7.42
C TRP A 16 -22.23 -21.94 -6.14
N GLY A 17 -23.32 -22.55 -5.74
CA GLY A 17 -23.24 -23.80 -5.00
C GLY A 17 -23.85 -23.90 -3.61
N GLN A 18 -24.93 -23.18 -3.27
CA GLN A 18 -25.70 -23.53 -2.05
C GLN A 18 -27.14 -23.90 -2.42
N GLU A 19 -27.46 -25.19 -2.28
CA GLU A 19 -28.83 -25.67 -2.16
C GLU A 19 -29.28 -25.42 -0.70
N GLY A 20 -30.03 -24.33 -0.46
CA GLY A 20 -30.72 -24.25 0.83
C GLY A 20 -31.22 -22.91 1.33
N LEU A 21 -30.70 -21.78 0.88
CA LEU A 21 -31.25 -20.48 1.30
C LEU A 21 -31.69 -19.68 0.08
N ASP A 22 -32.98 -19.75 -0.20
CA ASP A 22 -33.63 -18.94 -1.21
C ASP A 22 -33.82 -17.50 -0.64
N CYS A 23 -32.84 -16.64 -0.85
CA CYS A 23 -32.95 -15.20 -0.52
C CYS A 23 -34.12 -14.51 -1.26
N ALA A 24 -34.77 -15.17 -2.20
CA ALA A 24 -35.98 -14.71 -2.89
C ALA A 24 -37.25 -14.81 -2.05
N ALA A 25 -37.17 -15.41 -0.85
CA ALA A 25 -38.38 -15.71 -0.06
C ALA A 25 -38.60 -14.70 1.10
N ILE A 26 -37.81 -13.64 1.23
CA ILE A 26 -38.13 -12.58 2.19
C ILE A 26 -39.19 -11.67 1.53
N SER A 27 -40.46 -11.99 1.78
CA SER A 27 -41.55 -11.10 1.46
C SER A 27 -41.65 -10.02 2.51
N PHE A 28 -41.61 -8.75 2.09
CA PHE A 28 -41.93 -7.63 2.97
C PHE A 28 -43.40 -7.60 3.44
N ASP A 29 -44.22 -8.47 2.91
CA ASP A 29 -45.62 -8.76 3.30
C ASP A 29 -45.60 -10.15 3.92
N ALA A 30 -45.23 -10.24 5.19
CA ALA A 30 -45.01 -11.48 5.91
C ALA A 30 -46.33 -12.16 6.30
N ASP A 31 -47.45 -11.43 6.42
CA ASP A 31 -48.75 -11.95 6.73
C ASP A 31 -49.66 -12.11 5.50
N GLY A 32 -49.21 -11.64 4.31
CA GLY A 32 -49.89 -11.83 3.02
C GLY A 32 -51.13 -10.95 2.82
N ASP A 33 -51.25 -9.87 3.58
CA ASP A 33 -52.42 -9.00 3.51
C ASP A 33 -52.32 -7.89 2.44
N LEU A 34 -51.22 -7.85 1.69
CA LEU A 34 -50.87 -6.91 0.62
C LEU A 34 -50.60 -5.46 1.09
N ASN A 35 -50.43 -5.28 2.39
CA ASN A 35 -49.97 -4.01 2.98
C ASN A 35 -48.71 -4.28 3.81
N ILE A 36 -47.77 -3.35 3.77
CA ILE A 36 -46.59 -3.41 4.63
C ILE A 36 -46.93 -2.68 5.93
N GLY A 37 -47.25 -3.43 6.96
CA GLY A 37 -47.66 -2.93 8.27
C GLY A 37 -46.64 -3.19 9.38
N VAL A 38 -47.05 -2.90 10.61
CA VAL A 38 -46.21 -3.11 11.79
C VAL A 38 -45.91 -4.60 12.03
N SER A 39 -46.85 -5.50 11.64
CA SER A 39 -46.69 -6.95 11.74
C SER A 39 -45.56 -7.44 10.83
N ASP A 40 -45.44 -6.88 9.65
CA ASP A 40 -44.39 -7.22 8.69
C ASP A 40 -43.04 -6.72 9.13
N LEU A 41 -43.01 -5.50 9.66
CA LEU A 41 -41.81 -4.92 10.23
C LEU A 41 -41.30 -5.72 11.45
N VAL A 42 -42.20 -6.19 12.30
CA VAL A 42 -41.84 -7.05 13.45
C VAL A 42 -41.34 -8.42 13.00
N ALA A 43 -41.94 -9.00 11.96
CA ALA A 43 -41.48 -10.24 11.37
C ALA A 43 -40.10 -10.05 10.72
N PHE A 44 -39.90 -8.97 9.99
CA PHE A 44 -38.62 -8.59 9.40
C PHE A 44 -37.52 -8.39 10.47
N LEU A 45 -37.82 -7.62 11.52
CA LEU A 45 -36.89 -7.40 12.64
C LEU A 45 -36.62 -8.70 13.42
N GLY A 46 -37.60 -9.59 13.48
CA GLY A 46 -37.44 -10.92 14.05
C GLY A 46 -36.48 -11.79 13.27
N VAL A 47 -36.46 -11.66 11.96
CA VAL A 47 -35.52 -12.34 11.07
C VAL A 47 -34.11 -11.72 11.20
N PHE A 48 -34.00 -10.41 11.29
CA PHE A 48 -32.72 -9.72 11.54
C PHE A 48 -32.12 -10.00 12.92
N GLY A 49 -32.93 -10.40 13.87
CA GLY A 49 -32.46 -10.81 15.21
C GLY A 49 -32.30 -12.32 15.38
N ALA A 50 -32.57 -13.10 14.33
CA ALA A 50 -32.30 -14.53 14.35
C ALA A 50 -30.83 -14.78 14.02
N ASN A 51 -30.20 -15.62 14.82
CA ASN A 51 -28.82 -16.03 14.60
C ASN A 51 -28.79 -16.99 13.41
N PHE A 52 -28.42 -16.51 12.25
CA PHE A 52 -28.16 -17.34 11.06
C PHE A 52 -26.71 -17.80 11.04
N ASP A 53 -26.29 -18.44 12.08
CA ASP A 53 -25.00 -19.05 12.27
C ASP A 53 -25.26 -20.54 12.48
N LEU A 54 -25.32 -21.29 11.38
CA LEU A 54 -25.73 -22.71 11.36
C LEU A 54 -24.59 -23.64 11.75
N ASP A 55 -23.34 -23.22 11.57
CA ASP A 55 -22.17 -23.98 11.94
C ASP A 55 -21.60 -23.58 13.32
N GLY A 56 -22.07 -22.47 13.88
CA GLY A 56 -21.73 -22.01 15.21
C GLY A 56 -20.37 -21.33 15.33
N ASP A 57 -19.83 -20.83 14.22
CA ASP A 57 -18.53 -20.16 14.19
C ASP A 57 -18.59 -18.66 14.54
N SER A 58 -19.80 -18.14 14.79
CA SER A 58 -20.10 -16.75 15.14
C SER A 58 -20.11 -15.78 13.95
N VAL A 59 -20.05 -16.27 12.72
CA VAL A 59 -20.27 -15.51 11.49
C VAL A 59 -21.67 -15.84 10.94
N LEU A 60 -22.38 -14.87 10.40
CA LEU A 60 -23.69 -15.13 9.83
C LEU A 60 -23.54 -15.82 8.49
N ASP A 61 -24.19 -16.97 8.28
CA ASP A 61 -24.16 -17.77 7.03
C ASP A 61 -24.44 -16.99 5.76
N CYS A 62 -25.12 -15.86 5.83
CA CYS A 62 -25.38 -15.00 4.67
C CYS A 62 -24.18 -14.11 4.30
N VAL A 63 -23.15 -14.08 5.09
CA VAL A 63 -21.91 -13.30 4.90
C VAL A 63 -20.72 -14.23 4.75
N ASP A 64 -20.89 -15.51 5.09
CA ASP A 64 -19.87 -16.54 5.01
C ASP A 64 -20.10 -17.42 3.77
N ASP A 65 -19.10 -17.45 2.89
CA ASP A 65 -19.07 -18.34 1.72
C ASP A 65 -18.80 -19.80 2.10
N CYS A 66 -18.61 -20.08 3.39
CA CYS A 66 -18.15 -21.36 3.87
C CYS A 66 -18.99 -21.85 5.05
N VAL A 67 -20.20 -22.28 4.82
CA VAL A 67 -20.94 -23.08 5.82
C VAL A 67 -20.19 -24.41 5.98
N GLY A 68 -19.06 -24.33 6.72
CA GLY A 68 -18.27 -25.49 7.14
C GLY A 68 -17.09 -25.88 6.26
N GLU A 69 -16.66 -25.14 5.24
CA GLU A 69 -15.48 -25.52 4.46
C GLU A 69 -14.56 -24.39 3.92
N TYR A 70 -14.99 -23.15 3.68
CA TYR A 70 -14.09 -22.06 3.22
C TYR A 70 -14.56 -20.69 3.70
N ASP A 71 -13.68 -19.93 4.36
CA ASP A 71 -13.93 -18.51 4.58
C ASP A 71 -13.85 -17.70 3.27
N ALA A 72 -14.29 -16.44 3.29
CA ALA A 72 -14.27 -15.57 2.11
C ALA A 72 -12.86 -15.34 1.51
N CYS A 73 -11.82 -15.76 2.19
CA CYS A 73 -10.43 -15.74 1.76
C CYS A 73 -9.95 -17.09 1.22
N GLY A 74 -10.85 -18.08 1.10
CA GLY A 74 -10.53 -19.43 0.63
C GLY A 74 -9.84 -20.30 1.67
N VAL A 75 -9.93 -19.92 2.96
CA VAL A 75 -9.42 -20.70 4.09
C VAL A 75 -10.62 -21.24 4.85
N CYS A 76 -10.87 -22.54 4.72
CA CYS A 76 -11.96 -23.18 5.44
C CYS A 76 -11.68 -23.37 6.92
N ASN A 77 -12.70 -23.16 7.75
CA ASN A 77 -12.59 -23.08 9.21
C ASN A 77 -11.55 -22.05 9.67
N GLY A 78 -11.23 -21.06 8.82
CA GLY A 78 -10.49 -19.89 9.21
C GLY A 78 -11.29 -19.06 10.21
N GLU A 79 -10.61 -18.21 10.95
CA GLU A 79 -11.26 -17.28 11.89
C GLU A 79 -12.04 -16.14 11.20
N GLY A 80 -12.42 -16.33 9.93
CA GLY A 80 -13.01 -15.28 9.07
C GLY A 80 -11.96 -14.29 8.56
N PRO A 81 -12.33 -13.36 7.65
CA PRO A 81 -11.43 -12.31 7.23
C PRO A 81 -11.04 -11.50 8.47
N ALA A 82 -9.76 -11.49 8.79
CA ALA A 82 -9.24 -10.85 10.00
C ALA A 82 -9.40 -9.32 10.00
N PHE A 83 -9.96 -8.74 8.92
CA PHE A 83 -10.04 -7.29 8.75
C PHE A 83 -11.39 -6.87 8.19
N ALA A 84 -12.20 -6.34 9.08
CA ALA A 84 -13.37 -5.57 8.72
C ALA A 84 -12.93 -4.12 8.42
N VAL A 85 -13.03 -3.69 7.18
CA VAL A 85 -12.95 -2.25 6.87
C VAL A 85 -14.37 -1.70 6.99
N ASP A 86 -14.62 -0.97 8.06
CA ASP A 86 -15.91 -0.31 8.29
C ASP A 86 -16.10 0.80 7.26
N SER A 87 -16.88 0.54 6.22
CA SER A 87 -17.37 1.58 5.31
C SER A 87 -18.76 2.02 5.76
N LEU A 88 -18.87 3.24 6.26
CA LEU A 88 -20.17 3.83 6.58
C LEU A 88 -20.83 4.29 5.28
N VAL A 89 -21.89 3.61 4.86
CA VAL A 89 -22.75 4.07 3.77
C VAL A 89 -23.96 4.78 4.39
N TYR A 90 -24.08 6.08 4.12
CA TYR A 90 -25.24 6.85 4.54
C TYR A 90 -26.29 6.78 3.45
N SER A 91 -27.45 6.21 3.74
CA SER A 91 -28.65 6.32 2.90
C SER A 91 -29.78 6.94 3.71
N THR A 92 -30.56 7.82 3.09
CA THR A 92 -31.80 8.34 3.69
C THR A 92 -32.95 7.53 3.17
N ASP A 93 -33.63 6.83 4.05
CA ASP A 93 -34.89 6.15 3.71
C ASP A 93 -36.07 6.82 4.39
N SER A 94 -37.22 6.78 3.77
CA SER A 94 -38.46 7.37 4.32
C SER A 94 -39.56 6.33 4.33
N VAL A 95 -40.13 6.07 5.48
CA VAL A 95 -41.28 5.19 5.66
C VAL A 95 -42.54 6.03 5.90
N PHE A 96 -43.60 5.68 5.16
CA PHE A 96 -44.91 6.28 5.38
C PHE A 96 -45.59 5.62 6.58
N VAL A 97 -45.89 6.40 7.61
CA VAL A 97 -46.59 5.92 8.80
C VAL A 97 -48.09 6.17 8.62
N ASP A 98 -48.87 5.13 8.37
CA ASP A 98 -50.31 5.20 7.99
C ASP A 98 -51.19 5.82 9.11
N ALA A 99 -50.78 5.77 10.37
CA ALA A 99 -51.58 6.28 11.49
C ALA A 99 -51.59 7.81 11.59
N THR A 100 -50.65 8.52 10.97
CA THR A 100 -50.54 9.99 11.03
C THR A 100 -50.52 10.68 9.68
N GLY A 101 -50.34 9.93 8.58
CA GLY A 101 -50.20 10.46 7.22
C GLY A 101 -48.90 11.25 6.99
N GLU A 102 -47.91 11.06 7.83
CA GLU A 102 -46.61 11.75 7.72
C GLU A 102 -45.51 10.78 7.32
N PHE A 103 -44.56 11.29 6.52
CA PHE A 103 -43.33 10.60 6.23
C PHE A 103 -42.31 10.82 7.34
N VAL A 104 -41.81 9.77 7.94
CA VAL A 104 -40.66 9.83 8.84
C VAL A 104 -39.42 9.43 8.06
N THR A 105 -38.52 10.37 7.90
CA THR A 105 -37.19 10.12 7.34
C THR A 105 -36.23 9.73 8.48
N PHE A 106 -35.55 8.63 8.32
CA PHE A 106 -34.45 8.27 9.21
C PHE A 106 -33.18 8.04 8.37
N GLU A 107 -32.08 8.43 8.96
CA GLU A 107 -30.79 8.06 8.40
C GLU A 107 -30.54 6.59 8.73
N VAL A 108 -30.48 5.77 7.71
CA VAL A 108 -29.98 4.40 7.86
C VAL A 108 -28.47 4.50 7.71
N VAL A 109 -27.78 4.30 8.80
CA VAL A 109 -26.33 4.10 8.79
C VAL A 109 -26.12 2.61 8.58
N ASP A 110 -25.91 2.23 7.34
CA ASP A 110 -25.50 0.88 7.02
C ASP A 110 -23.99 0.79 7.14
N THR A 111 -23.52 -0.01 8.06
CA THR A 111 -22.11 -0.38 8.13
C THR A 111 -21.95 -1.55 7.15
N VAL A 112 -21.53 -1.25 5.93
CA VAL A 112 -21.10 -2.31 5.02
C VAL A 112 -19.71 -2.71 5.47
N VAL A 113 -19.61 -3.83 6.13
CA VAL A 113 -18.33 -4.47 6.41
C VAL A 113 -17.83 -5.04 5.10
N VAL A 114 -16.88 -4.36 4.45
CA VAL A 114 -16.18 -4.89 3.30
C VAL A 114 -15.04 -5.74 3.82
N PHE A 115 -15.19 -7.04 3.70
CA PHE A 115 -14.13 -7.97 4.04
C PHE A 115 -13.07 -7.92 2.93
N ALA A 116 -11.91 -7.42 3.23
CA ALA A 116 -10.75 -7.56 2.36
C ALA A 116 -10.19 -8.97 2.57
N CYS A 117 -10.30 -9.81 1.54
CA CYS A 117 -9.75 -11.17 1.53
C CYS A 117 -8.22 -11.20 1.36
N GLU A 118 -7.56 -10.06 1.33
CA GLU A 118 -6.11 -10.02 1.35
C GLU A 118 -5.64 -10.02 2.80
N PRO A 119 -4.76 -10.95 3.17
CA PRO A 119 -4.16 -10.92 4.50
C PRO A 119 -3.49 -9.55 4.70
N PRO A 120 -3.41 -9.05 5.95
CA PRO A 120 -2.71 -7.81 6.21
C PRO A 120 -1.30 -7.94 5.66
N PHE A 121 -0.81 -6.85 5.11
CA PHE A 121 0.57 -6.78 4.69
C PHE A 121 1.47 -7.08 5.91
N VAL A 122 2.36 -8.04 5.75
CA VAL A 122 3.39 -8.35 6.75
C VAL A 122 4.74 -8.05 6.13
N CYS A 123 5.59 -7.34 6.85
CA CYS A 123 6.94 -7.05 6.35
C CYS A 123 7.69 -8.34 6.03
N GLY A 124 8.18 -8.44 4.81
CA GLY A 124 8.69 -9.66 4.18
C GLY A 124 7.86 -10.08 2.97
N ASP A 125 6.61 -9.64 2.89
CA ASP A 125 5.79 -9.79 1.70
C ASP A 125 6.23 -8.83 0.59
N SER A 126 5.65 -8.97 -0.59
CA SER A 126 5.85 -8.02 -1.69
C SER A 126 4.63 -7.14 -1.84
N THR A 127 4.85 -5.84 -2.10
CA THR A 127 3.79 -4.90 -2.44
C THR A 127 3.89 -4.49 -3.90
N ALA A 128 2.74 -4.43 -4.58
CA ALA A 128 2.67 -4.02 -5.98
C ALA A 128 2.48 -2.49 -6.07
N TYR A 129 3.32 -1.82 -6.84
CA TYR A 129 3.19 -0.38 -7.07
C TYR A 129 3.61 0.01 -8.48
N ASN A 130 2.70 0.66 -9.21
CA ASN A 130 2.92 1.15 -10.58
C ASN A 130 3.55 0.11 -11.53
N GLY A 131 3.04 -1.13 -11.46
CA GLY A 131 3.43 -2.23 -12.36
C GLY A 131 4.69 -2.98 -11.95
N HIS A 132 5.29 -2.67 -10.80
CA HIS A 132 6.41 -3.39 -10.22
C HIS A 132 6.02 -4.00 -8.87
N ALA A 133 6.53 -5.19 -8.55
CA ALA A 133 6.37 -5.85 -7.26
C ALA A 133 7.64 -5.64 -6.43
N TYR A 134 7.53 -4.83 -5.39
CA TYR A 134 8.64 -4.54 -4.47
C TYR A 134 8.65 -5.56 -3.34
N ALA A 135 9.69 -6.35 -3.25
CA ALA A 135 9.96 -7.17 -2.08
C ALA A 135 10.31 -6.26 -0.89
N THR A 136 9.96 -6.71 0.32
CA THR A 136 10.23 -5.94 1.53
C THR A 136 11.12 -6.70 2.51
N VAL A 137 11.69 -5.98 3.48
CA VAL A 137 12.54 -6.55 4.53
C VAL A 137 12.37 -5.78 5.83
N ALA A 138 12.24 -6.52 6.93
CA ALA A 138 12.26 -5.96 8.27
C ALA A 138 13.69 -5.79 8.76
N ILE A 139 14.08 -4.57 9.15
CA ILE A 139 15.37 -4.26 9.77
C ILE A 139 15.12 -3.46 11.04
N GLY A 140 15.30 -4.08 12.18
CA GLY A 140 14.86 -3.53 13.46
C GLY A 140 13.34 -3.42 13.53
N SER A 141 12.83 -2.22 13.82
CA SER A 141 11.40 -1.91 13.81
C SER A 141 10.91 -1.38 12.46
N GLN A 142 11.76 -1.29 11.44
CA GLN A 142 11.48 -0.66 10.17
C GLN A 142 11.24 -1.70 9.06
N CYS A 143 10.29 -1.42 8.18
CA CYS A 143 10.02 -2.22 7.00
C CYS A 143 10.40 -1.46 5.73
N TRP A 144 11.39 -1.95 5.01
CA TRP A 144 12.00 -1.30 3.85
C TRP A 144 11.70 -2.04 2.54
N PHE A 145 11.55 -1.29 1.45
CA PHE A 145 11.70 -1.90 0.13
C PHE A 145 13.11 -2.44 -0.06
N LYS A 146 13.24 -3.62 -0.64
CA LYS A 146 14.54 -4.20 -1.02
C LYS A 146 15.07 -3.63 -2.32
N ASP A 147 14.17 -3.16 -3.19
CA ASP A 147 14.50 -2.60 -4.48
C ASP A 147 14.44 -1.08 -4.46
N ASN A 148 15.29 -0.43 -5.27
CA ASN A 148 15.17 0.98 -5.51
C ASN A 148 13.89 1.29 -6.30
N LEU A 149 13.25 2.40 -5.99
CA LEU A 149 12.00 2.80 -6.62
C LEU A 149 12.12 2.95 -8.14
N GLN A 150 11.11 2.44 -8.87
CA GLN A 150 11.07 2.42 -10.35
C GLN A 150 9.88 3.20 -10.91
N THR A 151 9.09 3.84 -10.06
CA THR A 151 7.85 4.52 -10.48
C THR A 151 8.12 5.65 -11.48
N SER A 152 7.21 5.81 -12.42
CA SER A 152 7.10 6.97 -13.29
C SER A 152 5.94 7.89 -12.93
N LEU A 153 5.22 7.53 -11.86
CA LEU A 153 4.06 8.26 -11.37
C LEU A 153 4.24 8.59 -9.89
N TYR A 154 3.70 9.70 -9.46
CA TYR A 154 3.47 9.99 -8.05
C TYR A 154 2.36 9.09 -7.47
N ALA A 155 2.17 9.08 -6.17
CA ALA A 155 1.17 8.23 -5.51
C ALA A 155 -0.27 8.56 -5.94
N ASP A 156 -0.55 9.80 -6.33
CA ASP A 156 -1.84 10.22 -6.87
C ASP A 156 -2.08 9.85 -8.35
N GLY A 157 -1.10 9.17 -8.98
CA GLY A 157 -1.13 8.82 -10.39
C GLY A 157 -0.64 9.92 -11.36
N THR A 158 -0.24 11.09 -10.85
CA THR A 158 0.33 12.17 -11.67
C THR A 158 1.70 11.75 -12.24
N PRO A 159 1.95 11.93 -13.55
CA PRO A 159 3.23 11.56 -14.15
C PRO A 159 4.41 12.39 -13.61
N ILE A 160 5.51 11.73 -13.27
CA ILE A 160 6.79 12.37 -12.96
C ILE A 160 7.51 12.64 -14.27
N PRO A 161 7.81 13.91 -14.61
CA PRO A 161 8.49 14.25 -15.87
C PRO A 161 9.81 13.52 -16.04
N GLU A 162 9.98 12.86 -17.18
CA GLU A 162 11.27 12.28 -17.56
C GLU A 162 12.09 13.34 -18.29
N VAL A 163 13.28 13.68 -17.78
CA VAL A 163 14.15 14.69 -18.37
C VAL A 163 15.49 14.07 -18.74
N THR A 164 15.70 13.87 -20.02
CA THR A 164 16.93 13.25 -20.58
C THR A 164 17.99 14.27 -20.99
N ASP A 165 17.59 15.44 -21.48
CA ASP A 165 18.50 16.51 -21.89
C ASP A 165 19.25 17.13 -20.70
N ALA A 166 20.56 17.27 -20.81
CA ALA A 166 21.41 17.76 -19.74
C ALA A 166 21.18 19.24 -19.40
N ALA A 167 20.94 20.07 -20.42
CA ALA A 167 20.70 21.50 -20.21
C ALA A 167 19.32 21.71 -19.55
N ALA A 168 18.30 20.96 -19.99
CA ALA A 168 16.99 20.95 -19.35
C ALA A 168 17.08 20.48 -17.90
N TRP A 169 17.88 19.43 -17.63
CA TRP A 169 18.11 18.94 -16.27
C TRP A 169 18.71 20.00 -15.36
N SER A 170 19.77 20.67 -15.80
CA SER A 170 20.46 21.70 -15.01
C SER A 170 19.58 22.92 -14.68
N ALA A 171 18.54 23.14 -15.47
CA ALA A 171 17.58 24.23 -15.28
C ALA A 171 16.32 23.83 -14.48
N LEU A 172 16.26 22.60 -13.95
CA LEU A 172 15.09 22.13 -13.21
C LEU A 172 14.85 22.93 -11.93
N SER A 173 13.58 23.19 -11.66
CA SER A 173 13.05 23.74 -10.41
C SER A 173 11.78 23.00 -9.96
N ALA A 174 11.54 21.82 -10.53
CA ALA A 174 10.38 20.98 -10.23
C ALA A 174 10.81 19.51 -10.22
N GLY A 175 9.95 18.65 -9.68
CA GLY A 175 10.17 17.21 -9.62
C GLY A 175 10.37 16.58 -10.99
N ALA A 176 11.41 15.75 -11.11
CA ALA A 176 11.77 15.04 -12.32
C ALA A 176 12.46 13.71 -12.01
N ARG A 177 12.46 12.83 -12.99
CA ARG A 177 13.18 11.55 -12.97
C ARG A 177 14.02 11.35 -14.22
N CYS A 178 14.97 10.45 -14.14
CA CYS A 178 15.68 9.90 -15.28
C CYS A 178 16.10 8.46 -15.00
N ASP A 179 16.45 7.74 -16.06
CA ASP A 179 17.14 6.46 -15.98
C ASP A 179 18.64 6.70 -16.08
N TYR A 180 19.47 5.90 -15.41
CA TYR A 180 20.92 6.07 -15.50
C TYR A 180 21.40 5.98 -16.96
N GLY A 181 22.19 6.95 -17.39
CA GLY A 181 22.66 7.06 -18.77
C GLY A 181 21.53 7.26 -19.78
N ASN A 182 20.34 7.67 -19.37
CA ASN A 182 19.12 7.76 -20.17
C ASN A 182 18.75 6.41 -20.83
N SER A 183 19.04 5.28 -20.17
CA SER A 183 18.79 3.95 -20.67
C SER A 183 17.85 3.17 -19.75
N SER A 184 16.71 2.76 -20.27
CA SER A 184 15.74 1.95 -19.52
C SER A 184 16.26 0.54 -19.19
N LEU A 185 17.36 0.10 -19.80
CA LEU A 185 17.94 -1.24 -19.56
C LEU A 185 18.47 -1.43 -18.13
N SER A 186 18.76 -0.35 -17.42
CA SER A 186 19.27 -0.38 -16.05
C SER A 186 18.15 -0.31 -14.99
N VAL A 187 16.92 0.00 -15.36
CA VAL A 187 15.82 0.26 -14.44
C VAL A 187 15.45 -0.97 -13.62
N ASP A 188 15.34 -2.14 -14.27
CA ASP A 188 14.98 -3.40 -13.59
C ASP A 188 16.00 -3.80 -12.53
N THR A 189 17.27 -3.39 -12.69
CA THR A 189 18.34 -3.73 -11.76
C THR A 189 18.56 -2.66 -10.70
N TYR A 190 18.64 -1.38 -11.12
CA TYR A 190 19.11 -0.30 -10.26
C TYR A 190 18.02 0.67 -9.84
N GLY A 191 16.82 0.54 -10.39
CA GLY A 191 15.76 1.52 -10.21
C GLY A 191 15.98 2.79 -11.05
N ARG A 192 15.16 3.81 -10.79
CA ARG A 192 15.26 5.13 -11.42
C ARG A 192 15.95 6.11 -10.49
N LEU A 193 16.40 7.22 -11.07
CA LEU A 193 16.98 8.34 -10.34
C LEU A 193 15.97 9.50 -10.33
N TYR A 194 15.79 10.10 -9.15
CA TYR A 194 14.86 11.20 -8.93
C TYR A 194 15.63 12.39 -8.38
N ASN A 195 15.28 13.61 -8.82
CA ASN A 195 15.76 14.80 -8.12
C ASN A 195 15.00 14.97 -6.79
N TRP A 196 15.51 15.79 -5.90
CA TRP A 196 14.90 15.92 -4.57
C TRP A 196 13.53 16.63 -4.60
N GLU A 197 13.30 17.50 -5.59
CA GLU A 197 11.99 18.12 -5.80
C GLU A 197 10.90 17.08 -6.10
N ALA A 198 11.25 15.92 -6.66
CA ALA A 198 10.31 14.81 -6.81
C ALA A 198 10.10 14.06 -5.48
N VAL A 199 11.11 14.00 -4.61
CA VAL A 199 11.01 13.41 -3.27
C VAL A 199 10.09 14.23 -2.36
N ASP A 200 10.22 15.56 -2.42
CA ASP A 200 9.46 16.53 -1.60
C ASP A 200 8.09 16.90 -2.19
N HIS A 201 7.68 16.25 -3.26
CA HIS A 201 6.41 16.58 -3.92
C HIS A 201 5.22 16.15 -3.07
N ASP A 202 4.21 17.05 -2.94
CA ASP A 202 3.01 16.83 -2.11
C ASP A 202 2.25 15.54 -2.43
N SER A 203 2.30 15.10 -3.70
CA SER A 203 1.67 13.84 -4.13
C SER A 203 2.42 12.58 -3.72
N GLY A 204 3.61 12.71 -3.14
CA GLY A 204 4.44 11.59 -2.68
C GLY A 204 4.98 10.69 -3.79
N LEU A 205 6.15 10.08 -3.56
CA LEU A 205 6.76 9.10 -4.48
C LEU A 205 6.40 7.66 -4.15
N CYS A 206 6.21 7.35 -2.87
CA CYS A 206 5.93 6.00 -2.38
C CYS A 206 4.43 5.68 -2.41
N PRO A 207 4.03 4.41 -2.47
CA PRO A 207 2.62 4.04 -2.40
C PRO A 207 1.97 4.42 -1.06
N ASN A 208 0.64 4.39 -1.00
CA ASN A 208 -0.09 4.62 0.25
C ASN A 208 0.38 3.68 1.35
N GLY A 209 0.57 4.19 2.57
CA GLY A 209 1.12 3.46 3.69
C GLY A 209 2.66 3.34 3.68
N TRP A 210 3.30 4.09 2.76
CA TRP A 210 4.76 4.15 2.61
C TRP A 210 5.22 5.57 2.30
N HIS A 211 6.42 5.91 2.74
CA HIS A 211 7.04 7.20 2.47
C HIS A 211 8.53 7.06 2.09
N VAL A 212 9.10 8.11 1.56
CA VAL A 212 10.57 8.18 1.39
C VAL A 212 11.20 8.42 2.75
N ALA A 213 12.11 7.54 3.16
CA ALA A 213 12.69 7.56 4.48
C ALA A 213 13.35 8.92 4.80
N SER A 214 13.08 9.45 5.99
CA SER A 214 13.69 10.66 6.52
C SER A 214 15.14 10.43 6.94
N ASP A 215 15.87 11.49 7.20
CA ASP A 215 17.24 11.44 7.75
C ASP A 215 17.30 10.74 9.11
N ALA A 216 16.27 10.92 9.95
CA ALA A 216 16.15 10.26 11.24
C ALA A 216 15.95 8.75 11.12
N GLU A 217 15.14 8.31 10.16
CA GLU A 217 14.86 6.89 9.92
C GLU A 217 16.07 6.17 9.32
N TRP A 218 16.80 6.82 8.42
CA TRP A 218 18.11 6.32 7.99
C TRP A 218 19.08 6.16 9.16
N TRP A 219 19.10 7.13 10.08
CA TRP A 219 19.91 7.03 11.29
C TRP A 219 19.47 5.86 12.19
N MET A 220 18.16 5.58 12.28
CA MET A 220 17.66 4.42 13.02
C MET A 220 18.12 3.10 12.38
N LEU A 221 18.05 2.99 11.04
CA LEU A 221 18.58 1.84 10.30
C LEU A 221 20.07 1.62 10.60
N GLU A 222 20.90 2.67 10.43
CA GLU A 222 22.35 2.62 10.68
C GLU A 222 22.63 2.23 12.13
N GLY A 223 21.90 2.82 13.08
CA GLY A 223 22.01 2.53 14.51
C GLY A 223 21.67 1.08 14.85
N HIS A 224 20.63 0.52 14.22
CA HIS A 224 20.26 -0.88 14.40
C HIS A 224 21.38 -1.79 13.88
N VAL A 225 21.82 -1.59 12.63
CA VAL A 225 22.88 -2.38 12.00
C VAL A 225 24.18 -2.32 12.82
N GLY A 226 24.58 -1.12 13.22
CA GLY A 226 25.77 -0.92 14.08
C GLY A 226 25.63 -1.64 15.43
N GLY A 227 24.45 -1.60 16.04
CA GLY A 227 24.13 -2.30 17.30
C GLY A 227 24.19 -3.82 17.20
N GLN A 228 24.05 -4.40 16.01
CA GLN A 228 24.21 -5.84 15.74
C GLN A 228 25.68 -6.25 15.51
N GLY A 229 26.63 -5.36 15.73
CA GLY A 229 28.07 -5.64 15.63
C GLY A 229 28.75 -5.13 14.35
N PHE A 230 28.04 -4.36 13.53
CA PHE A 230 28.55 -3.81 12.27
C PHE A 230 28.91 -2.32 12.38
N SER A 231 29.20 -1.81 13.58
CA SER A 231 29.57 -0.41 13.77
C SER A 231 30.79 -0.02 12.93
N GLY A 232 30.62 1.00 12.07
CA GLY A 232 31.61 1.41 11.07
C GLY A 232 31.71 0.48 9.84
N GLN A 233 30.78 -0.48 9.72
CA GLN A 233 30.67 -1.43 8.61
C GLN A 233 29.22 -1.57 8.13
N GLU A 234 28.38 -0.63 8.45
CA GLU A 234 26.94 -0.65 8.15
C GLU A 234 26.72 -0.80 6.64
N GLY A 235 27.51 -0.10 5.83
CA GLY A 235 27.43 -0.18 4.37
C GLY A 235 27.82 -1.55 3.84
N ALA A 236 28.82 -2.22 4.42
CA ALA A 236 29.17 -3.57 4.02
C ALA A 236 28.07 -4.58 4.31
N ALA A 237 27.36 -4.43 5.45
CA ALA A 237 26.27 -5.29 5.86
C ALA A 237 24.98 -5.03 5.07
N LEU A 238 24.80 -3.84 4.49
CA LEU A 238 23.60 -3.43 3.71
C LEU A 238 23.79 -3.57 2.20
N LYS A 239 25.03 -3.54 1.69
CA LYS A 239 25.32 -3.68 0.27
C LYS A 239 25.02 -5.09 -0.22
N SER A 240 24.48 -5.18 -1.45
CA SER A 240 24.28 -6.45 -2.17
C SER A 240 25.57 -7.27 -2.29
N THR A 241 25.42 -8.57 -2.38
CA THR A 241 26.54 -9.52 -2.56
C THR A 241 27.11 -9.53 -3.97
N SER A 242 26.56 -8.70 -4.87
CA SER A 242 27.00 -8.58 -6.28
C SER A 242 26.71 -7.20 -6.84
N GLY A 243 27.36 -6.85 -7.95
CA GLY A 243 27.10 -5.61 -8.69
C GLY A 243 28.01 -4.46 -8.34
N TRP A 244 28.78 -4.52 -7.24
CA TRP A 244 29.74 -3.51 -6.86
C TRP A 244 31.11 -3.76 -7.47
N ASP A 245 31.72 -2.72 -8.03
CA ASP A 245 33.06 -2.74 -8.62
C ASP A 245 34.15 -3.01 -7.58
N ASN A 246 35.36 -3.32 -8.04
CA ASN A 246 36.56 -3.40 -7.22
C ASN A 246 36.47 -4.35 -6.00
N ALA A 247 35.71 -5.44 -6.13
CA ALA A 247 35.41 -6.34 -5.01
C ALA A 247 34.70 -5.65 -3.83
N GLY A 248 33.97 -4.55 -4.10
CA GLY A 248 33.24 -3.75 -3.11
C GLY A 248 31.88 -4.35 -2.72
N ASN A 249 31.56 -5.59 -3.13
CA ASN A 249 30.32 -6.26 -2.74
C ASN A 249 30.22 -6.36 -1.21
N GLY A 250 28.99 -6.23 -0.71
CA GLY A 250 28.69 -6.44 0.70
C GLY A 250 28.37 -7.87 1.05
N THR A 251 27.90 -8.05 2.27
CA THR A 251 27.45 -9.33 2.81
C THR A 251 25.93 -9.48 2.79
N ASP A 252 25.21 -8.33 2.68
CA ASP A 252 23.75 -8.23 2.69
C ASP A 252 23.12 -8.95 3.90
N ASP A 253 23.75 -8.85 5.07
CA ASP A 253 23.35 -9.56 6.30
C ASP A 253 21.93 -9.23 6.75
N PHE A 254 21.42 -8.07 6.33
CA PHE A 254 20.07 -7.59 6.67
C PHE A 254 19.08 -7.70 5.51
N GLY A 255 19.49 -8.18 4.35
CA GLY A 255 18.63 -8.30 3.17
C GLY A 255 18.18 -6.96 2.58
N PHE A 256 18.89 -5.86 2.88
CA PHE A 256 18.62 -4.54 2.33
C PHE A 256 18.96 -4.45 0.84
N THR A 257 19.94 -5.21 0.39
CA THR A 257 20.35 -5.37 -1.02
C THR A 257 20.66 -4.03 -1.70
N ALA A 258 21.46 -3.17 -1.05
CA ALA A 258 21.85 -1.89 -1.64
C ALA A 258 22.69 -2.09 -2.92
N LEU A 259 22.27 -1.49 -4.04
CA LEU A 259 22.90 -1.61 -5.35
C LEU A 259 23.58 -0.30 -5.78
N PRO A 260 24.72 -0.35 -6.49
CA PRO A 260 25.46 0.82 -6.93
C PRO A 260 24.85 1.45 -8.20
N GLY A 261 23.68 2.06 -8.06
CA GLY A 261 22.92 2.66 -9.16
C GLY A 261 23.57 3.88 -9.81
N GLY A 262 24.66 4.41 -9.22
CA GLY A 262 25.26 5.67 -9.65
C GLY A 262 24.38 6.86 -9.32
N TYR A 263 24.64 7.98 -9.99
CA TYR A 263 23.87 9.20 -9.81
C TYR A 263 23.93 10.11 -11.04
N ARG A 264 23.02 11.08 -11.11
CA ARG A 264 23.08 12.17 -12.07
C ARG A 264 23.44 13.46 -11.34
N PHE A 265 24.46 14.14 -11.82
CA PHE A 265 24.90 15.40 -11.26
C PHE A 265 24.02 16.58 -11.73
N VAL A 266 24.14 17.73 -11.08
CA VAL A 266 23.34 18.93 -11.36
C VAL A 266 23.50 19.48 -12.77
N ASP A 267 24.61 19.20 -13.44
CA ASP A 267 24.89 19.59 -14.83
C ASP A 267 24.28 18.60 -15.86
N GLY A 268 23.59 17.57 -15.38
CA GLY A 268 22.97 16.55 -16.22
C GLY A 268 23.85 15.36 -16.58
N SER A 269 25.12 15.34 -16.14
CA SER A 269 26.05 14.23 -16.40
C SER A 269 25.81 13.06 -15.42
N PHE A 270 26.09 11.82 -15.88
CA PHE A 270 25.95 10.60 -15.07
C PHE A 270 27.31 10.09 -14.61
N PHE A 271 27.35 9.56 -13.39
CA PHE A 271 28.60 9.08 -12.78
C PHE A 271 28.40 7.82 -11.95
N SER A 272 29.44 7.00 -11.92
CA SER A 272 29.75 5.99 -10.90
C SER A 272 28.74 4.85 -10.71
N GLN A 273 27.98 4.48 -11.75
CA GLN A 273 27.24 3.22 -11.69
C GLN A 273 28.25 2.07 -11.53
N GLY A 274 27.93 1.12 -10.68
CA GLY A 274 28.83 0.03 -10.28
C GLY A 274 29.70 0.38 -9.06
N SER A 275 30.02 1.66 -8.86
CA SER A 275 30.93 2.07 -7.78
C SER A 275 30.23 2.77 -6.63
N TYR A 276 29.18 3.56 -6.89
CA TYR A 276 28.48 4.35 -5.90
C TYR A 276 26.97 4.09 -5.94
N GLY A 277 26.34 3.98 -4.78
CA GLY A 277 24.90 4.05 -4.59
C GLY A 277 24.57 5.23 -3.68
N TYR A 278 23.65 6.08 -4.13
CA TYR A 278 23.12 7.17 -3.33
C TYR A 278 21.60 7.06 -3.20
N TRP A 279 21.10 7.36 -2.02
CA TRP A 279 19.67 7.37 -1.71
C TRP A 279 19.28 8.68 -1.06
N TRP A 280 18.30 9.36 -1.63
CA TRP A 280 17.70 10.53 -1.00
C TRP A 280 17.06 10.18 0.34
N SER A 281 17.12 11.13 1.26
CA SER A 281 16.19 11.21 2.37
C SER A 281 15.13 12.29 2.06
N SER A 282 13.95 12.20 2.68
CA SER A 282 12.92 13.23 2.58
C SER A 282 13.24 14.49 3.41
N SER A 283 14.36 14.53 4.11
CA SER A 283 14.75 15.66 4.98
C SER A 283 15.61 16.67 4.25
N SER A 284 15.20 17.94 4.28
CA SER A 284 16.00 19.07 3.79
C SER A 284 17.09 19.48 4.77
N PHE A 285 18.11 20.19 4.24
CA PHE A 285 19.20 20.81 5.02
C PHE A 285 19.56 22.17 4.45
N GLY A 286 18.87 23.21 4.86
CA GLY A 286 19.03 24.55 4.33
C GLY A 286 18.63 24.63 2.86
N SER A 287 19.56 24.87 1.94
CA SER A 287 19.35 24.85 0.49
C SER A 287 19.74 23.50 -0.13
N GLU A 288 20.14 22.53 0.65
CA GLU A 288 20.49 21.18 0.24
C GLU A 288 19.55 20.15 0.87
N SER A 289 19.74 18.88 0.56
CA SER A 289 18.93 17.79 1.08
C SER A 289 19.81 16.62 1.48
N TRP A 290 19.43 15.94 2.57
CA TRP A 290 20.20 14.81 3.07
C TRP A 290 20.09 13.59 2.17
N ALA A 291 21.18 12.87 2.04
CA ALA A 291 21.26 11.59 1.36
C ALA A 291 22.19 10.62 2.11
N ARG A 292 22.09 9.36 1.77
CA ARG A 292 23.01 8.30 2.16
C ARG A 292 23.77 7.81 0.94
N GLY A 293 25.07 7.58 1.13
CA GLY A 293 25.97 7.01 0.13
C GLY A 293 26.62 5.74 0.63
N MET A 294 26.72 4.75 -0.25
CA MET A 294 27.55 3.57 -0.06
C MET A 294 28.48 3.45 -1.26
N PHE A 295 29.71 3.05 -1.04
CA PHE A 295 30.76 3.04 -2.05
C PHE A 295 31.44 1.69 -2.13
N SER A 296 31.94 1.35 -3.33
CA SER A 296 32.69 0.09 -3.53
C SER A 296 33.97 0.03 -2.69
N GLU A 297 34.56 1.18 -2.36
CA GLU A 297 35.85 1.29 -1.66
C GLU A 297 35.75 1.34 -0.14
N GLY A 298 34.53 1.46 0.44
CA GLY A 298 34.34 1.61 1.88
C GLY A 298 33.23 0.72 2.45
N PRO A 299 33.34 0.37 3.74
CA PRO A 299 32.33 -0.43 4.42
C PRO A 299 31.25 0.43 5.10
N GLU A 300 31.40 1.74 5.15
CA GLU A 300 30.53 2.64 5.88
C GLU A 300 29.31 3.06 5.06
N VAL A 301 28.26 3.53 5.73
CA VAL A 301 27.23 4.40 5.15
C VAL A 301 27.64 5.85 5.40
N ILE A 302 27.69 6.64 4.34
CA ILE A 302 28.08 8.05 4.39
C ILE A 302 26.84 8.92 4.34
N ARG A 303 26.65 9.78 5.37
CA ARG A 303 25.62 10.82 5.40
C ARG A 303 26.20 12.11 4.83
N SER A 304 25.58 12.64 3.79
CA SER A 304 25.98 13.90 3.15
C SER A 304 24.77 14.67 2.65
N SER A 305 24.90 15.98 2.50
CA SER A 305 23.88 16.82 1.86
C SER A 305 24.30 17.19 0.44
N PHE A 306 23.32 17.34 -0.44
CA PHE A 306 23.53 17.62 -1.87
C PHE A 306 22.50 18.61 -2.39
N ASP A 307 22.86 19.26 -3.49
CA ASP A 307 21.96 20.14 -4.26
C ASP A 307 20.72 19.34 -4.69
N PRO A 308 19.50 19.85 -4.45
CA PRO A 308 18.25 19.17 -4.80
C PRO A 308 18.10 18.76 -6.27
N ARG A 309 18.86 19.40 -7.19
CA ARG A 309 18.88 19.05 -8.63
C ARG A 309 19.71 17.81 -8.94
N GLY A 310 20.50 17.30 -8.00
CA GLY A 310 21.12 15.98 -8.16
C GLY A 310 20.04 14.91 -8.28
N ALA A 311 20.33 13.79 -8.94
CA ALA A 311 19.39 12.68 -8.96
C ALA A 311 20.01 11.42 -8.36
N PHE A 312 19.30 10.84 -7.40
CA PHE A 312 19.68 9.64 -6.66
C PHE A 312 18.54 8.63 -6.64
N SER A 313 18.84 7.43 -6.24
CA SER A 313 17.85 6.40 -5.96
C SER A 313 16.96 6.80 -4.79
N VAL A 314 15.82 6.13 -4.68
CA VAL A 314 14.86 6.28 -3.57
C VAL A 314 14.49 4.90 -3.06
N ARG A 315 14.34 4.78 -1.75
CA ARG A 315 13.77 3.62 -1.06
C ARG A 315 12.59 4.04 -0.22
N CYS A 316 11.53 3.27 -0.31
CA CYS A 316 10.36 3.48 0.52
C CYS A 316 10.47 2.72 1.83
N LEU A 317 9.97 3.35 2.87
CA LEU A 317 9.81 2.83 4.23
C LEU A 317 8.32 2.80 4.55
N GLN A 318 7.85 1.74 5.21
CA GLN A 318 6.47 1.63 5.66
C GLN A 318 6.18 2.65 6.75
N ASP A 319 4.99 3.26 6.70
CA ASP A 319 4.50 4.17 7.73
C ASP A 319 4.35 3.41 9.07
N GLU A 320 4.65 4.06 10.18
CA GLU A 320 4.35 3.52 11.51
C GLU A 320 2.83 3.56 11.74
N GLU A 321 2.24 2.45 12.25
CA GLU A 321 0.82 2.37 12.61
C GLU A 321 0.51 3.17 13.89
#